data_8bd857c3704a963156e02ccdb185d4bc
#
_entry.id   8bd857c3704a963156e02ccdb185d4bc
#
_cell.length_a   1.000
_cell.length_b   1.000
_cell.length_c   1.000
_cell.angle_alpha   90.00
_cell.angle_beta   90.00
_cell.angle_gamma   90.00
#
_symmetry.space_group_name_H-M   'P 1'
#
loop_
_entity.id
_entity.type
_entity.pdbx_description
1 polymer ?
#
loop_
_entity_poly.entity_id
_entity_poly.type
_entity_poly.pdbx_seq_one_letter_code
_entity_poly.pdbx_strand_id
1 'polypeptide(L)'
;GDITICLEFMKFTSVKSLSDALEVVKLVDAPNVGILLDLLHVVRSGTTFKEIEACDPNLFPYAQWCDGTAQPVGWSDSDLITDALDDRLIPSEGKLDALTFESLFDTGIPFSIEVRSKHLRESFPDYEERARYVLGQTLAALEISR
;
A
#
# COMPACT_ATOMS: atom_id res chain seq x y z
N GLY A 1 -26.08 -4.67 -4.42
CA GLY A 1 -25.42 -3.59 -5.14
C GLY A 1 -23.95 -3.91 -5.34
N ASP A 2 -23.33 -3.25 -6.28
CA ASP A 2 -21.99 -3.57 -6.80
C ASP A 2 -20.85 -2.92 -5.97
N ILE A 3 -20.98 -2.99 -4.63
CA ILE A 3 -19.96 -2.46 -3.71
C ILE A 3 -19.10 -3.63 -3.22
N THR A 4 -17.80 -3.52 -3.42
CA THR A 4 -16.81 -4.41 -2.81
C THR A 4 -16.28 -3.79 -1.53
N ILE A 5 -16.25 -4.55 -0.45
CA ILE A 5 -15.67 -4.15 0.83
C ILE A 5 -14.25 -4.69 0.89
N CYS A 6 -13.27 -3.83 1.10
CA CYS A 6 -11.87 -4.22 1.19
C CYS A 6 -11.36 -4.09 2.63
N LEU A 7 -10.81 -5.17 3.15
CA LEU A 7 -10.14 -5.19 4.44
C LEU A 7 -8.68 -4.82 4.26
N GLU A 8 -8.24 -3.76 4.92
CA GLU A 8 -6.83 -3.36 4.98
C GLU A 8 -6.22 -3.81 6.30
N PHE A 9 -5.07 -4.48 6.23
CA PHE A 9 -4.33 -4.85 7.43
C PHE A 9 -3.21 -3.84 7.72
N MET A 10 -2.99 -3.58 9.00
CA MET A 10 -1.94 -2.65 9.46
C MET A 10 -1.31 -3.21 10.74
N LYS A 11 0.01 -3.24 10.82
CA LYS A 11 0.78 -3.85 11.92
C LYS A 11 0.37 -3.37 13.32
N PHE A 12 -0.09 -2.15 13.43
CA PHE A 12 -0.51 -1.49 14.68
C PHE A 12 -2.01 -1.62 14.97
N THR A 13 -2.74 -2.47 14.25
CA THR A 13 -4.17 -2.75 14.47
C THR A 13 -4.39 -4.19 14.94
N SER A 14 -5.67 -4.62 15.07
CA SER A 14 -5.99 -6.02 15.40
C SER A 14 -5.79 -6.97 14.23
N VAL A 15 -5.90 -6.49 12.99
CA VAL A 15 -5.60 -7.25 11.76
C VAL A 15 -4.23 -6.76 11.28
N LYS A 16 -3.18 -7.52 11.58
CA LYS A 16 -1.79 -7.04 11.51
C LYS A 16 -1.04 -7.47 10.26
N SER A 17 -1.53 -8.50 9.59
CA SER A 17 -0.83 -9.15 8.48
C SER A 17 -1.79 -9.67 7.41
N LEU A 18 -1.24 -10.06 6.26
CA LEU A 18 -2.00 -10.74 5.21
C LEU A 18 -2.66 -12.02 5.76
N SER A 19 -1.98 -12.78 6.60
CA SER A 19 -2.54 -14.00 7.22
C SER A 19 -3.78 -13.71 8.04
N ASP A 20 -3.75 -12.65 8.87
CA ASP A 20 -4.91 -12.24 9.67
C ASP A 20 -6.08 -11.80 8.77
N ALA A 21 -5.78 -11.05 7.71
CA ALA A 21 -6.79 -10.58 6.76
C ALA A 21 -7.46 -11.75 6.01
N LEU A 22 -6.67 -12.75 5.59
CA LEU A 22 -7.18 -13.97 4.95
C LEU A 22 -8.11 -14.76 5.88
N GLU A 23 -7.78 -14.86 7.17
CA GLU A 23 -8.66 -15.50 8.16
C GLU A 23 -10.00 -14.76 8.28
N VAL A 24 -9.97 -13.42 8.36
CA VAL A 24 -11.19 -12.61 8.45
C VAL A 24 -12.05 -12.77 7.20
N VAL A 25 -11.46 -12.65 6.00
CA VAL A 25 -12.21 -12.80 4.73
C VAL A 25 -12.83 -14.19 4.63
N LYS A 26 -12.09 -15.23 5.02
CA LYS A 26 -12.61 -16.61 5.07
C LYS A 26 -13.78 -16.78 6.05
N LEU A 27 -13.74 -16.11 7.21
CA LEU A 27 -14.82 -16.15 8.20
C LEU A 27 -16.07 -15.40 7.75
N VAL A 28 -15.87 -14.29 7.03
CA VAL A 28 -16.98 -13.48 6.47
C VAL A 28 -17.71 -14.24 5.38
N ASP A 29 -17.00 -15.00 4.56
CA ASP A 29 -17.51 -15.86 3.49
C ASP A 29 -18.53 -15.14 2.58
N ALA A 30 -18.19 -13.92 2.13
CA ALA A 30 -19.05 -13.10 1.28
C ALA A 30 -18.36 -12.79 -0.07
N PRO A 31 -19.07 -12.90 -1.21
CA PRO A 31 -18.48 -12.77 -2.53
C PRO A 31 -18.00 -11.35 -2.88
N ASN A 32 -18.41 -10.36 -2.09
CA ASN A 32 -18.05 -8.95 -2.29
C ASN A 32 -17.07 -8.43 -1.22
N VAL A 33 -16.31 -9.31 -0.59
CA VAL A 33 -15.27 -8.95 0.37
C VAL A 33 -13.91 -9.33 -0.20
N GLY A 34 -12.97 -8.39 -0.18
CA GLY A 34 -11.59 -8.58 -0.61
C GLY A 34 -10.61 -7.98 0.38
N ILE A 35 -9.35 -8.01 0.02
CA ILE A 35 -8.24 -7.46 0.80
C ILE A 35 -7.62 -6.31 0.01
N LEU A 36 -7.45 -5.17 0.65
CA LEU A 36 -6.66 -4.07 0.14
C LEU A 36 -5.19 -4.31 0.51
N LEU A 37 -4.35 -4.31 -0.50
CA LEU A 37 -2.90 -4.36 -0.33
C LEU A 37 -2.33 -2.94 -0.44
N ASP A 38 -1.95 -2.35 0.69
CA ASP A 38 -1.13 -1.13 0.73
C ASP A 38 0.34 -1.53 0.91
N LEU A 39 1.21 -1.06 0.01
CA LEU A 39 2.62 -1.46 0.00
C LEU A 39 3.31 -1.20 1.34
N LEU A 40 3.05 -0.03 1.97
CA LEU A 40 3.65 0.27 3.28
C LEU A 40 3.25 -0.79 4.31
N HIS A 41 1.95 -1.08 4.39
CA HIS A 41 1.43 -2.04 5.37
C HIS A 41 1.85 -3.48 5.07
N VAL A 42 1.97 -3.86 3.80
CA VAL A 42 2.56 -5.14 3.37
C VAL A 42 3.96 -5.29 3.96
N VAL A 43 4.86 -4.34 3.68
CA VAL A 43 6.25 -4.41 4.13
C VAL A 43 6.36 -4.30 5.66
N ARG A 44 5.62 -3.39 6.29
CA ARG A 44 5.68 -3.17 7.75
C ARG A 44 5.12 -4.35 8.55
N SER A 45 4.19 -5.11 7.99
CA SER A 45 3.69 -6.35 8.61
C SER A 45 4.69 -7.51 8.55
N GLY A 46 5.67 -7.43 7.64
CA GLY A 46 6.57 -8.51 7.32
C GLY A 46 6.01 -9.49 6.28
N THR A 47 4.87 -9.16 5.66
CA THR A 47 4.31 -9.91 4.54
C THR A 47 5.25 -9.84 3.35
N THR A 48 5.57 -10.97 2.75
CA THR A 48 6.43 -11.05 1.57
C THR A 48 5.63 -11.02 0.27
N PHE A 49 6.22 -10.58 -0.81
CA PHE A 49 5.57 -10.62 -2.13
C PHE A 49 5.24 -12.05 -2.58
N LYS A 50 6.04 -13.04 -2.19
CA LYS A 50 5.74 -14.46 -2.45
C LYS A 50 4.46 -14.96 -1.76
N GLU A 51 4.16 -14.44 -0.57
CA GLU A 51 2.91 -14.77 0.10
C GLU A 51 1.70 -14.18 -0.65
N ILE A 52 1.85 -12.98 -1.23
CA ILE A 52 0.82 -12.37 -2.07
C ILE A 52 0.64 -13.18 -3.37
N GLU A 53 1.72 -13.54 -4.05
CA GLU A 53 1.68 -14.35 -5.29
C GLU A 53 1.04 -15.73 -5.08
N ALA A 54 1.12 -16.28 -3.86
CA ALA A 54 0.52 -17.58 -3.52
C ALA A 54 -0.99 -17.51 -3.26
N CYS A 55 -1.58 -16.31 -3.20
CA CYS A 55 -3.01 -16.12 -2.97
C CYS A 55 -3.80 -16.12 -4.29
N ASP A 56 -5.12 -16.33 -4.20
CA ASP A 56 -6.03 -16.07 -5.32
C ASP A 56 -6.02 -14.57 -5.65
N PRO A 57 -5.63 -14.16 -6.87
CA PRO A 57 -5.58 -12.74 -7.24
C PRO A 57 -6.94 -12.04 -7.17
N ASN A 58 -8.06 -12.77 -7.25
CA ASN A 58 -9.40 -12.20 -7.11
C ASN A 58 -9.69 -11.66 -5.71
N LEU A 59 -8.87 -12.01 -4.71
CA LEU A 59 -8.96 -11.44 -3.36
C LEU A 59 -8.51 -9.99 -3.30
N PHE A 60 -7.79 -9.49 -4.31
CA PHE A 60 -7.18 -8.16 -4.32
C PHE A 60 -7.82 -7.27 -5.39
N PRO A 61 -8.99 -6.65 -5.11
CA PRO A 61 -9.72 -5.86 -6.11
C PRO A 61 -9.03 -4.55 -6.48
N TYR A 62 -8.15 -4.02 -5.63
CA TYR A 62 -7.25 -2.91 -5.92
C TYR A 62 -6.11 -2.86 -4.90
N ALA A 63 -5.08 -2.06 -5.18
CA ALA A 63 -3.95 -1.85 -4.28
C ALA A 63 -3.68 -0.36 -4.03
N GLN A 64 -2.99 -0.05 -2.94
CA GLN A 64 -2.48 1.28 -2.64
C GLN A 64 -0.97 1.31 -2.81
N TRP A 65 -0.50 2.37 -3.45
CA TRP A 65 0.87 2.50 -3.90
C TRP A 65 1.54 3.73 -3.32
N CYS A 66 2.66 3.51 -2.67
CA CYS A 66 3.56 4.51 -2.12
C CYS A 66 4.98 3.93 -2.09
N ASP A 67 5.87 4.60 -1.41
CA ASP A 67 7.15 4.07 -0.97
C ASP A 67 7.41 4.53 0.48
N GLY A 68 8.52 4.13 1.05
CA GLY A 68 8.91 4.48 2.41
C GLY A 68 10.38 4.17 2.67
N THR A 69 10.88 4.60 3.81
CA THR A 69 12.23 4.29 4.25
C THR A 69 12.38 2.82 4.63
N ALA A 70 13.61 2.33 4.69
CA ALA A 70 13.88 1.03 5.31
C ALA A 70 13.42 1.07 6.77
N GLN A 71 12.73 0.00 7.19
CA GLN A 71 12.22 -0.09 8.56
C GLN A 71 13.38 -0.33 9.55
N PRO A 72 13.64 0.57 10.49
CA PRO A 72 14.58 0.32 11.59
C PRO A 72 14.10 -0.80 12.51
N VAL A 73 15.06 -1.48 13.14
CA VAL A 73 14.75 -2.49 14.17
C VAL A 73 14.16 -1.80 15.40
N GLY A 74 13.09 -2.36 15.96
CA GLY A 74 12.53 -1.92 17.23
C GLY A 74 11.53 -0.75 17.16
N TRP A 75 10.99 -0.45 15.98
CA TRP A 75 9.89 0.51 15.87
C TRP A 75 8.69 0.10 16.73
N SER A 76 8.17 1.07 17.46
CA SER A 76 6.92 0.97 18.23
C SER A 76 5.69 1.18 17.31
N ASP A 77 4.50 0.87 17.82
CA ASP A 77 3.26 1.18 17.10
C ASP A 77 3.12 2.68 16.80
N SER A 78 3.61 3.56 17.69
CA SER A 78 3.61 5.02 17.46
C SER A 78 4.51 5.41 16.28
N ASP A 79 5.67 4.76 16.12
CA ASP A 79 6.56 5.01 14.99
C ASP A 79 5.91 4.55 13.67
N LEU A 80 5.28 3.37 13.68
CA LEU A 80 4.55 2.84 12.52
C LEU A 80 3.35 3.72 12.13
N ILE A 81 2.65 4.30 13.10
CA ILE A 81 1.55 5.24 12.84
C ILE A 81 2.08 6.53 12.21
N THR A 82 3.19 7.07 12.73
CA THR A 82 3.83 8.27 12.17
C THR A 82 4.30 8.03 10.74
N ASP A 83 4.97 6.91 10.49
CA ASP A 83 5.40 6.48 9.16
C ASP A 83 4.21 6.41 8.17
N ALA A 84 3.09 5.82 8.59
CA ALA A 84 1.90 5.69 7.75
C ALA A 84 1.19 7.03 7.47
N LEU A 85 1.24 7.98 8.41
CA LEU A 85 0.48 9.24 8.33
C LEU A 85 1.28 10.42 7.78
N ASP A 86 2.60 10.42 7.97
CA ASP A 86 3.43 11.61 7.74
C ASP A 86 4.70 11.38 6.91
N ASP A 87 5.19 10.14 6.81
CA ASP A 87 6.54 9.87 6.28
C ASP A 87 6.57 9.01 5.01
N ARG A 88 5.41 8.81 4.36
CA ARG A 88 5.37 8.09 3.09
C ARG A 88 6.12 8.86 1.99
N LEU A 89 6.76 8.11 1.10
CA LEU A 89 7.47 8.59 -0.07
C LEU A 89 6.70 8.29 -1.36
N ILE A 90 7.01 9.01 -2.41
CA ILE A 90 6.48 8.73 -3.76
C ILE A 90 7.07 7.39 -4.24
N PRO A 91 6.31 6.57 -4.99
CA PRO A 91 6.79 5.31 -5.54
C PRO A 91 8.15 5.47 -6.24
N SER A 92 9.10 4.60 -5.94
CA SER A 92 10.51 4.58 -6.33
C SER A 92 11.46 5.59 -5.62
N GLU A 93 10.97 6.41 -4.71
CA GLU A 93 11.86 7.30 -3.91
C GLU A 93 12.38 6.64 -2.63
N GLY A 94 11.89 5.46 -2.29
CA GLY A 94 12.17 4.79 -1.01
C GLY A 94 12.91 3.46 -1.14
N LYS A 95 12.57 2.53 -0.23
CA LYS A 95 13.22 1.22 -0.06
C LYS A 95 12.21 0.05 0.05
N LEU A 96 10.95 0.27 -0.31
CA LEU A 96 9.90 -0.76 -0.19
C LEU A 96 9.73 -1.59 -1.46
N ASP A 97 10.55 -1.32 -2.48
CA ASP A 97 10.50 -2.02 -3.78
C ASP A 97 9.14 -1.85 -4.50
N ALA A 98 8.74 -0.59 -4.60
CA ALA A 98 7.44 -0.19 -5.13
C ALA A 98 7.17 -0.68 -6.57
N LEU A 99 8.22 -0.78 -7.41
CA LEU A 99 8.08 -1.24 -8.79
C LEU A 99 7.87 -2.76 -8.87
N THR A 100 8.58 -3.54 -8.05
CA THR A 100 8.33 -4.99 -7.94
C THR A 100 6.92 -5.24 -7.41
N PHE A 101 6.46 -4.48 -6.42
CA PHE A 101 5.08 -4.60 -5.92
C PHE A 101 4.04 -4.35 -7.03
N GLU A 102 4.22 -3.32 -7.86
CA GLU A 102 3.31 -3.06 -8.99
C GLU A 102 3.28 -4.23 -9.98
N SER A 103 4.44 -4.82 -10.25
CA SER A 103 4.56 -5.94 -11.19
C SER A 103 3.92 -7.26 -10.74
N LEU A 104 3.52 -7.39 -9.47
CA LEU A 104 2.76 -8.57 -8.99
C LEU A 104 1.37 -8.66 -9.62
N PHE A 105 0.86 -7.57 -10.18
CA PHE A 105 -0.52 -7.47 -10.63
C PHE A 105 -0.61 -7.38 -12.16
N ASP A 106 -0.38 -8.49 -12.85
CA ASP A 106 -0.42 -8.61 -14.33
C ASP A 106 -1.77 -8.22 -14.96
N THR A 107 -2.83 -8.16 -14.16
CA THR A 107 -4.22 -8.05 -14.65
C THR A 107 -4.75 -6.62 -14.69
N GLY A 108 -3.92 -5.62 -14.37
CA GLY A 108 -4.35 -4.22 -14.43
C GLY A 108 -5.39 -3.85 -13.39
N ILE A 109 -5.26 -4.33 -12.15
CA ILE A 109 -6.08 -3.83 -11.05
C ILE A 109 -5.83 -2.32 -10.85
N PRO A 110 -6.81 -1.55 -10.37
CA PRO A 110 -6.60 -0.15 -10.06
C PRO A 110 -5.57 0.03 -8.95
N PHE A 111 -4.69 1.01 -9.12
CA PHE A 111 -3.80 1.48 -8.06
C PHE A 111 -4.24 2.86 -7.58
N SER A 112 -4.39 3.01 -6.26
CA SER A 112 -4.55 4.30 -5.61
C SER A 112 -3.20 4.76 -5.09
N ILE A 113 -2.74 5.95 -5.48
CA ILE A 113 -1.51 6.53 -4.94
C ILE A 113 -1.82 7.12 -3.57
N GLU A 114 -1.29 6.50 -2.51
CA GLU A 114 -1.49 6.98 -1.14
C GLU A 114 -0.17 7.44 -0.53
N VAL A 115 0.22 8.66 -0.82
CA VAL A 115 1.44 9.29 -0.30
C VAL A 115 1.08 10.32 0.76
N ARG A 116 0.84 9.85 1.99
CA ARG A 116 0.68 10.72 3.16
C ARG A 116 2.05 11.17 3.63
N SER A 117 2.40 12.40 3.36
CA SER A 117 3.71 12.97 3.63
C SER A 117 3.58 14.38 4.19
N LYS A 118 4.15 14.60 5.39
CA LYS A 118 4.23 15.93 6.00
C LYS A 118 5.06 16.86 5.13
N HIS A 119 6.19 16.37 4.64
CA HIS A 119 7.06 17.14 3.75
C HIS A 119 6.33 17.63 2.49
N LEU A 120 5.57 16.76 1.83
CA LEU A 120 4.80 17.15 0.64
C LEU A 120 3.68 18.15 0.96
N ARG A 121 3.03 18.03 2.13
CA ARG A 121 2.00 19.00 2.56
C ARG A 121 2.59 20.38 2.83
N GLU A 122 3.81 20.43 3.37
CA GLU A 122 4.52 21.69 3.65
C GLU A 122 5.09 22.32 2.37
N SER A 123 5.62 21.49 1.45
CA SER A 123 6.21 21.95 0.18
C SER A 123 5.15 22.38 -0.85
N PHE A 124 4.01 21.71 -0.85
CA PHE A 124 2.87 21.95 -1.73
C PHE A 124 1.59 22.11 -0.90
N PRO A 125 1.33 23.29 -0.29
CA PRO A 125 0.14 23.52 0.52
C PRO A 125 -1.16 23.36 -0.28
N ASP A 126 -1.16 23.75 -1.54
CA ASP A 126 -2.28 23.52 -2.46
C ASP A 126 -2.40 22.01 -2.77
N TYR A 127 -3.60 21.46 -2.53
CA TYR A 127 -3.84 20.03 -2.69
C TYR A 127 -3.85 19.57 -4.14
N GLU A 128 -4.25 20.44 -5.08
CA GLU A 128 -4.28 20.12 -6.51
C GLU A 128 -2.85 20.10 -7.08
N GLU A 129 -2.03 21.08 -6.74
CA GLU A 129 -0.62 21.12 -7.12
C GLU A 129 0.12 19.91 -6.55
N ARG A 130 -0.11 19.57 -5.29
CA ARG A 130 0.47 18.40 -4.64
C ARG A 130 0.06 17.11 -5.35
N ALA A 131 -1.23 16.94 -5.67
CA ALA A 131 -1.71 15.75 -6.38
C ALA A 131 -1.08 15.62 -7.78
N ARG A 132 -0.97 16.72 -8.52
CA ARG A 132 -0.32 16.77 -9.84
C ARG A 132 1.16 16.40 -9.74
N TYR A 133 1.85 16.93 -8.74
CA TYR A 133 3.26 16.62 -8.51
C TYR A 133 3.47 15.14 -8.21
N VAL A 134 2.74 14.59 -7.23
CA VAL A 134 2.85 13.18 -6.84
C VAL A 134 2.51 12.25 -8.01
N LEU A 135 1.43 12.52 -8.74
CA LEU A 135 1.06 11.73 -9.92
C LEU A 135 2.13 11.79 -11.00
N GLY A 136 2.65 13.00 -11.30
CA GLY A 136 3.70 13.18 -12.31
C GLY A 136 4.98 12.40 -12.00
N GLN A 137 5.45 12.46 -10.74
CA GLN A 137 6.63 11.69 -10.31
C GLN A 137 6.38 10.18 -10.37
N THR A 138 5.20 9.73 -9.95
CA THR A 138 4.82 8.32 -10.01
C THR A 138 4.80 7.78 -11.43
N LEU A 139 4.21 8.52 -12.38
CA LEU A 139 4.17 8.11 -13.78
C LEU A 139 5.57 8.10 -14.41
N ALA A 140 6.42 9.08 -14.09
CA ALA A 140 7.80 9.12 -14.56
C ALA A 140 8.61 7.89 -14.07
N ALA A 141 8.40 7.45 -12.83
CA ALA A 141 9.03 6.24 -12.31
C ALA A 141 8.62 4.97 -13.09
N LEU A 142 7.36 4.86 -13.50
CA LEU A 142 6.88 3.74 -14.32
C LEU A 142 7.46 3.75 -15.75
N GLU A 143 7.65 4.92 -16.34
CA GLU A 143 8.23 5.04 -17.70
C GLU A 143 9.71 4.61 -17.74
N ILE A 144 10.45 4.87 -16.66
CA ILE A 144 11.87 4.48 -16.56
C ILE A 144 12.03 2.96 -16.37
N SER A 145 11.04 2.31 -15.75
CA SER A 145 11.08 0.87 -15.42
C SER A 145 10.63 -0.06 -16.56
N ARG A 146 10.07 0.47 -17.63
CA ARG A 146 9.59 -0.26 -18.83
C ARG A 146 10.58 -0.17 -19.98
#